data_3931ca5dfd73fc490cb873ee894a2b60
#
_entry.id   3931ca5dfd73fc490cb873ee894a2b60
#
_cell.length_a   1.000
_cell.length_b   1.000
_cell.length_c   1.000
_cell.angle_alpha   90.00
_cell.angle_beta   90.00
_cell.angle_gamma   90.00
#
_symmetry.space_group_name_H-M   'P 1'
#
loop_
_entity.id
_entity.type
_entity.pdbx_description
1 polymer ?
#
loop_
_entity_poly.entity_id
_entity_poly.type
_entity_poly.pdbx_seq_one_letter_code
_entity_poly.pdbx_strand_id
1 'polypeptide(L)'
;MKIAIRYFTKSKKGNTEKIAKFIGEKLGLEALDVTHPLEEEAEQLILVNAMYAANVDKAIKEFLRGNKDKIKCVININSSASGSSTYKAVKKVCDECSIPLSEKEFHTAASWIFINKGRPNEEDFKRLEEFLNTIKE
;
A
#
# COMPACT_ATOMS: atom_id res chain seq x y z
N MET A 1 -14.19 -10.57 -7.68
CA MET A 1 -13.17 -10.59 -6.61
C MET A 1 -13.28 -9.33 -5.78
N LYS A 2 -13.33 -9.46 -4.47
CA LYS A 2 -13.42 -8.31 -3.57
C LYS A 2 -12.04 -7.75 -3.25
N ILE A 3 -11.80 -6.54 -3.69
CA ILE A 3 -10.55 -5.82 -3.46
C ILE A 3 -10.85 -4.61 -2.57
N ALA A 4 -10.07 -4.41 -1.54
CA ALA A 4 -10.14 -3.21 -0.71
C ALA A 4 -8.81 -2.48 -0.76
N ILE A 5 -8.85 -1.16 -0.62
CA ILE A 5 -7.66 -0.32 -0.63
C ILE A 5 -7.60 0.43 0.70
N ARG A 6 -6.48 0.30 1.40
CA ARG A 6 -6.24 1.06 2.64
C ARG A 6 -4.85 1.65 2.60
N TYR A 7 -4.72 2.86 3.10
CA TYR A 7 -3.41 3.53 3.11
C TYR A 7 -3.18 4.23 4.43
N PHE A 8 -1.93 4.52 4.71
CA PHE A 8 -1.53 5.37 5.82
C PHE A 8 -0.42 6.29 5.37
N THR A 9 -0.54 7.57 5.73
CA THR A 9 0.51 8.56 5.53
C THR A 9 0.49 9.53 6.69
N LYS A 10 1.68 9.96 7.11
CA LYS A 10 1.81 11.01 8.13
C LYS A 10 1.52 12.39 7.57
N SER A 11 1.57 12.54 6.24
CA SER A 11 1.34 13.82 5.56
C SER A 11 0.05 13.75 4.77
N LYS A 12 -0.90 14.63 5.08
CA LYS A 12 -2.13 14.74 4.29
C LYS A 12 -1.78 15.22 2.89
N LYS A 13 -2.45 14.64 1.89
CA LYS A 13 -2.21 14.94 0.47
C LYS A 13 -0.78 14.67 0.03
N GLY A 14 -0.08 13.79 0.74
CA GLY A 14 1.26 13.37 0.38
C GLY A 14 1.28 12.30 -0.69
N ASN A 15 2.48 11.82 -0.99
CA ASN A 15 2.70 10.87 -2.08
C ASN A 15 1.97 9.55 -1.90
N THR A 16 1.90 9.04 -0.66
CA THR A 16 1.20 7.79 -0.38
C THR A 16 -0.29 7.90 -0.67
N GLU A 17 -0.90 9.02 -0.27
CA GLU A 17 -2.31 9.25 -0.55
C GLU A 17 -2.56 9.38 -2.05
N LYS A 18 -1.68 10.08 -2.78
CA LYS A 18 -1.79 10.20 -4.23
C LYS A 18 -1.76 8.85 -4.93
N ILE A 19 -0.86 7.98 -4.48
CA ILE A 19 -0.76 6.62 -5.01
C ILE A 19 -2.06 5.85 -4.73
N ALA A 20 -2.56 5.91 -3.49
CA ALA A 20 -3.79 5.21 -3.13
C ALA A 20 -5.00 5.71 -3.93
N LYS A 21 -5.13 7.01 -4.11
CA LYS A 21 -6.23 7.59 -4.89
C LYS A 21 -6.14 7.20 -6.37
N PHE A 22 -4.94 7.16 -6.93
CA PHE A 22 -4.73 6.70 -8.29
C PHE A 22 -5.20 5.26 -8.46
N ILE A 23 -4.83 4.39 -7.53
CA ILE A 23 -5.25 2.98 -7.55
C ILE A 23 -6.78 2.89 -7.50
N GLY A 24 -7.40 3.68 -6.62
CA GLY A 24 -8.85 3.72 -6.50
C GLY A 24 -9.54 4.12 -7.79
N GLU A 25 -9.02 5.13 -8.49
CA GLU A 25 -9.56 5.56 -9.77
C GLU A 25 -9.44 4.46 -10.82
N LYS A 26 -8.29 3.79 -10.87
CA LYS A 26 -8.06 2.73 -11.88
C LYS A 26 -8.90 1.48 -11.64
N LEU A 27 -9.19 1.17 -10.38
CA LEU A 27 -9.96 -0.02 -10.03
C LEU A 27 -11.44 0.26 -9.81
N GLY A 28 -11.84 1.53 -9.82
CA GLY A 28 -13.23 1.91 -9.53
C GLY A 28 -13.60 1.66 -8.09
N LEU A 29 -12.66 1.83 -7.16
CA LEU A 29 -12.85 1.58 -5.74
C LEU A 29 -12.48 2.81 -4.92
N GLU A 30 -13.05 2.90 -3.72
CA GLU A 30 -12.71 3.97 -2.80
C GLU A 30 -11.46 3.60 -2.02
N ALA A 31 -10.47 4.49 -2.02
CA ALA A 31 -9.26 4.33 -1.22
C ALA A 31 -9.49 5.05 0.11
N LEU A 32 -9.43 4.30 1.20
CA LEU A 32 -9.63 4.83 2.56
C LEU A 32 -8.35 4.68 3.37
N ASP A 33 -8.16 5.56 4.37
CA ASP A 33 -7.04 5.41 5.26
C ASP A 33 -7.32 4.31 6.30
N VAL A 34 -6.29 3.92 7.04
CA VAL A 34 -6.38 2.79 7.96
C VAL A 34 -7.22 3.04 9.21
N THR A 35 -7.78 4.24 9.38
CA THR A 35 -8.75 4.49 10.46
C THR A 35 -10.10 3.85 10.13
N HIS A 36 -10.33 3.48 8.87
CA HIS A 36 -11.55 2.81 8.44
C HIS A 36 -11.32 1.31 8.44
N PRO A 37 -11.94 0.56 9.36
CA PRO A 37 -11.79 -0.88 9.35
C PRO A 37 -12.46 -1.50 8.13
N LEU A 38 -12.13 -2.76 7.85
CA LEU A 38 -12.80 -3.49 6.78
C LEU A 38 -14.19 -3.90 7.27
N GLU A 39 -15.22 -3.56 6.50
CA GLU A 39 -16.60 -3.95 6.82
C GLU A 39 -16.90 -5.34 6.30
N GLU A 40 -16.24 -5.73 5.22
CA GLU A 40 -16.40 -7.03 4.59
C GLU A 40 -15.04 -7.70 4.42
N GLU A 41 -15.08 -9.01 4.17
CA GLU A 41 -13.88 -9.75 3.85
C GLU A 41 -13.30 -9.27 2.52
N ALA A 42 -11.99 -9.02 2.49
CA ALA A 42 -11.27 -8.64 1.29
C ALA A 42 -10.45 -9.85 0.81
N GLU A 43 -10.70 -10.28 -0.41
CA GLU A 43 -9.89 -11.33 -1.02
C GLU A 43 -8.49 -10.83 -1.30
N GLN A 44 -8.38 -9.54 -1.68
CA GLN A 44 -7.12 -8.85 -1.82
C GLN A 44 -7.21 -7.49 -1.13
N LEU A 45 -6.33 -7.25 -0.19
CA LEU A 45 -6.16 -5.94 0.42
C LEU A 45 -4.95 -5.28 -0.19
N ILE A 46 -5.18 -4.21 -0.94
CA ILE A 46 -4.08 -3.39 -1.45
C ILE A 46 -3.70 -2.44 -0.32
N LEU A 47 -2.52 -2.64 0.24
CA LEU A 47 -2.03 -1.88 1.38
C LEU A 47 -0.99 -0.88 0.89
N VAL A 48 -1.36 0.39 0.90
CA VAL A 48 -0.48 1.46 0.40
C VAL A 48 0.17 2.14 1.59
N ASN A 49 1.48 2.15 1.60
CA ASN A 49 2.24 2.62 2.75
C ASN A 49 3.53 3.31 2.35
N ALA A 50 4.21 3.88 3.32
CA ALA A 50 5.49 4.54 3.13
C ALA A 50 6.50 3.95 4.11
N MET A 51 7.78 4.01 3.73
CA MET A 51 8.84 3.55 4.59
C MET A 51 9.25 4.67 5.55
N TYR A 52 9.32 4.34 6.84
CA TYR A 52 9.80 5.23 7.88
C TYR A 52 10.89 4.48 8.66
N ALA A 53 12.13 4.98 8.61
CA ALA A 53 13.25 4.36 9.30
C ALA A 53 13.37 2.85 9.00
N ALA A 54 13.34 2.51 7.71
CA ALA A 54 13.41 1.13 7.20
C ALA A 54 12.27 0.22 7.68
N ASN A 55 11.15 0.81 8.11
CA ASN A 55 10.00 0.07 8.62
C ASN A 55 8.71 0.72 8.14
N VAL A 56 7.56 0.14 8.48
CA VAL A 56 6.26 0.77 8.28
C VAL A 56 5.76 1.33 9.60
N ASP A 57 4.85 2.30 9.53
CA ASP A 57 4.29 2.90 10.72
C ASP A 57 3.47 1.88 11.51
N LYS A 58 3.41 2.08 12.83
CA LYS A 58 2.63 1.21 13.70
C LYS A 58 1.15 1.15 13.33
N ALA A 59 0.61 2.22 12.72
CA ALA A 59 -0.78 2.25 12.27
C ALA A 59 -1.06 1.16 11.24
N ILE A 60 -0.11 0.88 10.36
CA ILE A 60 -0.21 -0.22 9.39
C ILE A 60 -0.26 -1.57 10.14
N LYS A 61 0.62 -1.73 11.13
CA LYS A 61 0.69 -2.98 11.90
C LYS A 61 -0.59 -3.21 12.70
N GLU A 62 -1.11 -2.15 13.34
CA GLU A 62 -2.35 -2.23 14.11
C GLU A 62 -3.54 -2.54 13.21
N PHE A 63 -3.59 -1.93 12.01
CA PHE A 63 -4.65 -2.20 11.06
C PHE A 63 -4.68 -3.69 10.66
N LEU A 64 -3.52 -4.25 10.32
CA LEU A 64 -3.42 -5.65 9.93
C LEU A 64 -3.85 -6.57 11.09
N ARG A 65 -3.39 -6.28 12.31
CA ARG A 65 -3.77 -7.07 13.48
C ARG A 65 -5.26 -7.00 13.78
N GLY A 66 -5.83 -5.80 13.67
CA GLY A 66 -7.25 -5.59 13.98
C GLY A 66 -8.21 -6.12 12.93
N ASN A 67 -7.75 -6.32 11.69
CA ASN A 67 -8.59 -6.77 10.58
C ASN A 67 -8.17 -8.13 10.03
N LYS A 68 -7.30 -8.84 10.71
CA LYS A 68 -6.68 -10.07 10.19
C LYS A 68 -7.68 -11.13 9.73
N ASP A 69 -8.83 -11.22 10.41
CA ASP A 69 -9.85 -12.20 10.08
C ASP A 69 -10.64 -11.85 8.81
N LYS A 70 -10.47 -10.64 8.31
CA LYS A 70 -11.16 -10.15 7.12
C LYS A 70 -10.25 -9.98 5.91
N ILE A 71 -8.99 -10.39 6.02
CA ILE A 71 -8.00 -10.24 4.95
C ILE A 71 -7.54 -11.61 4.49
N LYS A 72 -7.81 -11.94 3.24
CA LYS A 72 -7.36 -13.22 2.67
C LYS A 72 -5.96 -13.13 2.07
N CYS A 73 -5.60 -11.97 1.54
CA CYS A 73 -4.27 -11.76 0.97
C CYS A 73 -3.95 -10.28 0.95
N VAL A 74 -2.72 -9.92 1.25
CA VAL A 74 -2.23 -8.54 1.19
C VAL A 74 -1.38 -8.37 -0.06
N ILE A 75 -1.59 -7.25 -0.76
CA ILE A 75 -0.72 -6.81 -1.85
C ILE A 75 -0.04 -5.53 -1.38
N ASN A 76 1.27 -5.55 -1.24
CA ASN A 76 2.02 -4.42 -0.71
C ASN A 76 2.41 -3.44 -1.81
N ILE A 77 2.06 -2.17 -1.62
CA ILE A 77 2.45 -1.07 -2.51
C ILE A 77 3.00 0.04 -1.63
N ASN A 78 4.23 0.47 -1.89
CA ASN A 78 4.81 1.52 -1.06
C ASN A 78 5.64 2.53 -1.83
N SER A 79 5.84 3.67 -1.18
CA SER A 79 6.80 4.68 -1.60
C SER A 79 7.87 4.83 -0.52
N SER A 80 9.04 5.33 -0.92
CA SER A 80 10.11 5.62 0.02
C SER A 80 11.08 6.64 -0.59
N ALA A 81 11.79 7.36 0.25
CA ALA A 81 12.82 8.29 -0.22
C ALA A 81 13.97 7.57 -0.93
N SER A 82 14.27 6.36 -0.50
CA SER A 82 15.36 5.55 -1.08
C SER A 82 14.91 4.73 -2.30
N GLY A 83 13.61 4.65 -2.56
CA GLY A 83 13.05 3.76 -3.58
C GLY A 83 12.94 2.32 -3.13
N SER A 84 13.26 2.02 -1.87
CA SER A 84 13.26 0.66 -1.33
C SER A 84 11.86 0.16 -0.99
N SER A 85 11.72 -1.17 -0.93
CA SER A 85 10.45 -1.82 -0.59
C SER A 85 10.28 -2.00 0.92
N THR A 86 9.03 -1.86 1.38
CA THR A 86 8.65 -2.18 2.76
C THR A 86 8.23 -3.65 2.90
N TYR A 87 8.41 -4.44 1.85
CA TYR A 87 7.92 -5.82 1.81
C TYR A 87 8.31 -6.65 3.03
N LYS A 88 9.58 -6.59 3.42
CA LYS A 88 10.06 -7.37 4.57
C LYS A 88 9.36 -6.98 5.88
N ALA A 89 9.14 -5.68 6.08
CA ALA A 89 8.48 -5.19 7.29
C ALA A 89 7.01 -5.62 7.33
N VAL A 90 6.34 -5.53 6.19
CA VAL A 90 4.93 -5.95 6.06
C VAL A 90 4.83 -7.47 6.21
N LYS A 91 5.76 -8.22 5.61
CA LYS A 91 5.78 -9.68 5.72
C LYS A 91 5.89 -10.14 7.17
N LYS A 92 6.70 -9.47 7.96
CA LYS A 92 6.86 -9.82 9.38
C LYS A 92 5.51 -9.74 10.11
N VAL A 93 4.77 -8.67 9.90
CA VAL A 93 3.45 -8.49 10.53
C VAL A 93 2.44 -9.49 9.98
N CYS A 94 2.42 -9.69 8.67
CA CYS A 94 1.53 -10.67 8.05
C CYS A 94 1.78 -12.08 8.58
N ASP A 95 3.05 -12.46 8.74
CA ASP A 95 3.40 -13.77 9.29
C ASP A 95 2.91 -13.91 10.73
N GLU A 96 3.06 -12.86 11.54
CA GLU A 96 2.57 -12.86 12.92
C GLU A 96 1.05 -13.01 12.97
N CYS A 97 0.33 -12.47 11.99
CA CYS A 97 -1.13 -12.50 11.93
C CYS A 97 -1.68 -13.68 11.11
N SER A 98 -0.82 -14.49 10.55
CA SER A 98 -1.20 -15.59 9.65
C SER A 98 -1.97 -15.09 8.43
N ILE A 99 -1.59 -13.92 7.91
CA ILE A 99 -2.19 -13.36 6.70
C ILE A 99 -1.25 -13.64 5.52
N PRO A 100 -1.73 -14.25 4.44
CA PRO A 100 -0.90 -14.42 3.23
C PRO A 100 -0.51 -13.07 2.64
N LEU A 101 0.76 -12.91 2.28
CA LEU A 101 1.27 -11.75 1.58
C LEU A 101 1.64 -12.14 0.16
N SER A 102 1.06 -11.49 -0.82
CA SER A 102 1.36 -11.77 -2.21
C SER A 102 2.84 -11.48 -2.53
N GLU A 103 3.43 -12.31 -3.37
CA GLU A 103 4.78 -12.05 -3.88
C GLU A 103 4.78 -10.89 -4.87
N LYS A 104 3.61 -10.59 -5.45
CA LYS A 104 3.45 -9.42 -6.31
C LYS A 104 3.46 -8.18 -5.44
N GLU A 105 4.36 -7.26 -5.71
CA GLU A 105 4.46 -6.00 -4.98
C GLU A 105 4.89 -4.88 -5.91
N PHE A 106 4.65 -3.66 -5.49
CA PHE A 106 5.11 -2.48 -6.21
C PHE A 106 5.70 -1.48 -5.23
N HIS A 107 6.83 -0.90 -5.58
CA HIS A 107 7.41 0.18 -4.80
C HIS A 107 8.04 1.21 -5.74
N THR A 108 8.10 2.45 -5.28
CA THR A 108 8.65 3.53 -6.06
C THR A 108 9.31 4.57 -5.14
N ALA A 109 10.20 5.35 -5.74
CA ALA A 109 10.78 6.48 -5.03
C ALA A 109 9.73 7.60 -4.90
N ALA A 110 9.85 8.40 -3.86
CA ALA A 110 9.00 9.54 -3.64
C ALA A 110 9.85 10.72 -3.17
N SER A 111 9.39 11.93 -3.47
CA SER A 111 10.10 13.13 -3.06
C SER A 111 10.12 13.27 -1.54
N TRP A 112 11.26 13.63 -1.01
CA TRP A 112 11.45 13.94 0.40
C TRP A 112 12.51 15.02 0.52
N ILE A 113 12.13 16.20 0.99
CA ILE A 113 12.99 17.39 1.05
C ILE A 113 13.63 17.65 -0.31
N PHE A 114 14.91 17.34 -0.51
CA PHE A 114 15.63 17.56 -1.76
C PHE A 114 15.89 16.28 -2.56
N ILE A 115 15.39 15.15 -2.08
CA ILE A 115 15.60 13.85 -2.71
C ILE A 115 14.39 13.49 -3.59
N ASN A 116 14.66 12.98 -4.79
CA ASN A 116 13.63 12.50 -5.72
C ASN A 116 12.54 13.53 -6.03
N LYS A 117 12.92 14.79 -6.23
CA LYS A 117 11.97 15.84 -6.58
C LYS A 117 11.13 15.45 -7.78
N GLY A 118 9.84 15.69 -7.68
CA GLY A 118 8.88 15.36 -8.74
C GLY A 118 8.49 13.91 -8.82
N ARG A 119 8.92 13.09 -7.89
CA ARG A 119 8.52 11.68 -7.85
C ARG A 119 7.50 11.42 -6.74
N PRO A 120 6.50 10.54 -6.91
CA PRO A 120 6.26 9.77 -8.15
C PRO A 120 5.87 10.68 -9.31
N ASN A 121 6.33 10.34 -10.52
CA ASN A 121 6.05 11.08 -11.74
C ASN A 121 5.15 10.24 -12.67
N GLU A 122 4.88 10.74 -13.88
CA GLU A 122 4.02 10.04 -14.84
C GLU A 122 4.53 8.63 -15.16
N GLU A 123 5.84 8.46 -15.27
CA GLU A 123 6.43 7.16 -15.55
C GLU A 123 6.18 6.18 -14.39
N ASP A 124 6.30 6.67 -13.15
CA ASP A 124 6.02 5.86 -11.97
C ASP A 124 4.57 5.40 -11.95
N PHE A 125 3.62 6.30 -12.26
CA PHE A 125 2.20 5.97 -12.29
C PHE A 125 1.86 5.04 -13.45
N LYS A 126 2.56 5.16 -14.58
CA LYS A 126 2.39 4.23 -15.69
C LYS A 126 2.80 2.81 -15.29
N ARG A 127 3.94 2.69 -14.61
CA ARG A 127 4.39 1.38 -14.11
C ARG A 127 3.43 0.82 -13.07
N LEU A 128 2.86 1.67 -12.24
CA LEU A 128 1.84 1.26 -11.27
C LEU A 128 0.60 0.73 -11.99
N GLU A 129 0.15 1.42 -13.03
CA GLU A 129 -1.01 0.97 -13.80
C GLU A 129 -0.76 -0.41 -14.43
N GLU A 130 0.43 -0.61 -14.98
CA GLU A 130 0.82 -1.91 -15.53
C GLU A 130 0.80 -2.99 -14.46
N PHE A 131 1.29 -2.66 -13.25
CA PHE A 131 1.24 -3.58 -12.13
C PHE A 131 -0.19 -3.93 -11.74
N LEU A 132 -1.07 -2.93 -11.68
CA LEU A 132 -2.48 -3.15 -11.33
C LEU A 132 -3.17 -4.09 -12.32
N ASN A 133 -2.79 -4.04 -13.60
CA ASN A 133 -3.34 -4.95 -14.60
C ASN A 133 -2.95 -6.41 -14.29
N THR A 134 -1.82 -6.65 -13.66
CA THR A 134 -1.39 -8.02 -13.32
C THR A 134 -2.19 -8.60 -12.14
N ILE A 135 -2.72 -7.76 -11.26
CA ILE A 135 -3.46 -8.24 -10.09
C ILE A 135 -4.96 -8.37 -10.35
N LYS A 136 -5.48 -7.75 -11.41
CA LYS A 136 -6.89 -7.89 -11.80
C LYS A 136 -7.20 -9.28 -12.36
N GLU A 137 -6.17 -9.96 -12.79
CA GLU A 137 -6.30 -11.31 -13.33
C GLU A 137 -6.36 -12.36 -12.19
#